data_85d1888fe1172733bc9d26957288db4d
#
_entry.id   85d1888fe1172733bc9d26957288db4d
#
_cell.length_a   1.000
_cell.length_b   1.000
_cell.length_c   1.000
_cell.angle_alpha   90.00
_cell.angle_beta   90.00
_cell.angle_gamma   90.00
#
_symmetry.space_group_name_H-M   'P 1'
#
loop_
_entity.id
_entity.type
_entity.pdbx_description
1 polymer ?
#
loop_
_entity_poly.entity_id
_entity_poly.type
_entity_poly.pdbx_seq_one_letter_code
_entity_poly.pdbx_strand_id
1 'polypeptide(L)'
;MRTLFIYPEFPKTFWSYEKILELVNRKVLLPPLGMVTVAALLPQDWPMKLVDRNVREVRDDEWAWAELVVISGMIVQKADMAVQIAKAKQRGLPVAVGGPFASSTPDAPELDLADFKVLDEGEITLPMFIEAIQKGESGGRFSANGEKPDVTATPIPRFDLLQLEAYDSMSVQFSRGCPFQCEFCDIIVLYGRKPRTKTPEQLIAELQSLHNLGWRRSIFLVDDNFIGNKRNAKLLLPALKQWQIDHGYPFSFATEASVDLASDEELMTMMAECRFDSVFLGIETPDEASLSIAGKHQNTRSSLEEAVDRITGHGIRVMAGFIIGFDGEKTGAGRSEEHTSELQSHSDLVCRLLLEKK
;
A
#
# COMPACT_ATOMS: atom_id res chain seq x y z
N MET A 1 -5.85 27.64 -1.67
CA MET A 1 -5.73 27.11 -3.07
C MET A 1 -6.61 25.88 -3.20
N ARG A 2 -7.53 25.87 -4.18
CA ARG A 2 -8.45 24.75 -4.41
C ARG A 2 -7.70 23.60 -5.09
N THR A 3 -7.50 22.52 -4.36
CA THR A 3 -6.65 21.39 -4.78
C THR A 3 -7.49 20.17 -5.14
N LEU A 4 -7.33 19.70 -6.39
CA LEU A 4 -7.97 18.49 -6.89
C LEU A 4 -6.97 17.35 -6.91
N PHE A 5 -7.20 16.34 -6.07
CA PHE A 5 -6.46 15.10 -6.07
C PHE A 5 -7.06 14.12 -7.06
N ILE A 6 -6.23 13.53 -7.91
CA ILE A 6 -6.66 12.50 -8.86
C ILE A 6 -5.80 11.25 -8.64
N TYR A 7 -6.46 10.16 -8.27
CA TYR A 7 -5.84 8.85 -8.24
C TYR A 7 -6.10 8.13 -9.56
N PRO A 8 -5.07 7.84 -10.37
CA PRO A 8 -5.24 7.26 -11.68
C PRO A 8 -5.86 5.88 -11.67
N GLU A 9 -6.50 5.50 -12.77
CA GLU A 9 -7.12 4.18 -12.95
C GLU A 9 -6.05 3.09 -13.09
N PHE A 10 -6.29 1.94 -12.44
CA PHE A 10 -5.50 0.73 -12.66
C PHE A 10 -5.91 0.07 -13.97
N PRO A 11 -4.97 -0.53 -14.70
CA PRO A 11 -5.32 -1.42 -15.79
C PRO A 11 -6.15 -2.60 -15.25
N LYS A 12 -7.17 -2.99 -16.00
CA LYS A 12 -8.01 -4.13 -15.63
C LYS A 12 -7.24 -5.43 -15.75
N THR A 13 -7.12 -6.15 -14.67
CA THR A 13 -6.41 -7.43 -14.58
C THR A 13 -7.22 -8.40 -13.72
N PHE A 14 -6.75 -9.64 -13.60
CA PHE A 14 -7.29 -10.60 -12.63
C PHE A 14 -7.35 -10.03 -11.19
N TRP A 15 -6.37 -9.23 -10.83
CA TRP A 15 -6.23 -8.58 -9.50
C TRP A 15 -7.19 -7.42 -9.26
N SER A 16 -7.91 -6.97 -10.29
CA SER A 16 -8.92 -5.92 -10.12
C SER A 16 -10.16 -6.43 -9.39
N TYR A 17 -10.35 -7.76 -9.28
CA TYR A 17 -11.47 -8.44 -8.62
C TYR A 17 -12.87 -7.92 -9.04
N GLU A 18 -13.02 -7.32 -10.23
CA GLU A 18 -14.23 -6.61 -10.67
C GLU A 18 -15.51 -7.41 -10.42
N LYS A 19 -15.54 -8.69 -10.90
CA LYS A 19 -16.73 -9.53 -10.77
C LYS A 19 -17.09 -9.86 -9.31
N ILE A 20 -16.08 -10.02 -8.44
CA ILE A 20 -16.30 -10.32 -7.03
C ILE A 20 -16.77 -9.04 -6.32
N LEU A 21 -16.17 -7.90 -6.62
CA LEU A 21 -16.54 -6.61 -6.06
C LEU A 21 -17.98 -6.21 -6.45
N GLU A 22 -18.41 -6.50 -7.68
CA GLU A 22 -19.80 -6.31 -8.14
C GLU A 22 -20.79 -7.10 -7.27
N LEU A 23 -20.48 -8.35 -6.92
CA LEU A 23 -21.35 -9.20 -6.09
C LEU A 23 -21.57 -8.63 -4.68
N VAL A 24 -20.59 -7.92 -4.16
CA VAL A 24 -20.67 -7.27 -2.84
C VAL A 24 -21.01 -5.77 -2.93
N ASN A 25 -21.40 -5.30 -4.12
CA ASN A 25 -21.74 -3.90 -4.40
C ASN A 25 -20.60 -2.94 -4.04
N ARG A 26 -19.39 -3.27 -4.45
CA ARG A 26 -18.16 -2.45 -4.32
C ARG A 26 -17.55 -2.21 -5.69
N LYS A 27 -16.68 -1.19 -5.78
CA LYS A 27 -15.99 -0.84 -7.02
C LYS A 27 -14.50 -1.15 -6.97
N VAL A 28 -13.89 -0.97 -5.81
CA VAL A 28 -12.45 -1.05 -5.60
C VAL A 28 -12.14 -1.79 -4.30
N LEU A 29 -11.06 -2.54 -4.30
CA LEU A 29 -10.62 -3.29 -3.11
C LEU A 29 -10.14 -2.35 -2.01
N LEU A 30 -9.22 -1.43 -2.32
CA LEU A 30 -8.50 -0.58 -1.36
C LEU A 30 -8.50 0.90 -1.80
N PRO A 31 -8.60 1.85 -0.86
CA PRO A 31 -8.49 3.27 -1.15
C PRO A 31 -7.04 3.72 -1.33
N PRO A 32 -6.80 4.88 -1.98
CA PRO A 32 -5.48 5.47 -2.15
C PRO A 32 -4.95 6.10 -0.86
N LEU A 33 -4.46 5.32 0.10
CA LEU A 33 -3.97 5.79 1.40
C LEU A 33 -2.94 6.91 1.26
N GLY A 34 -1.98 6.76 0.34
CA GLY A 34 -0.95 7.78 0.11
C GLY A 34 -1.53 9.14 -0.27
N MET A 35 -2.61 9.18 -1.07
CA MET A 35 -3.26 10.43 -1.47
C MET A 35 -3.93 11.14 -0.30
N VAL A 36 -4.65 10.41 0.54
CA VAL A 36 -5.31 10.99 1.72
C VAL A 36 -4.31 11.35 2.82
N THR A 37 -3.14 10.71 2.86
CA THR A 37 -2.02 11.10 3.73
C THR A 37 -1.38 12.40 3.24
N VAL A 38 -1.12 12.52 1.93
CA VAL A 38 -0.62 13.77 1.31
C VAL A 38 -1.61 14.92 1.54
N ALA A 39 -2.91 14.68 1.41
CA ALA A 39 -3.94 15.68 1.70
C ALA A 39 -3.89 16.16 3.17
N ALA A 40 -3.53 15.28 4.11
CA ALA A 40 -3.37 15.66 5.51
C ALA A 40 -2.08 16.47 5.78
N LEU A 41 -1.06 16.34 4.93
CA LEU A 41 0.21 17.08 5.02
C LEU A 41 0.16 18.46 4.37
N LEU A 42 -0.80 18.71 3.45
CA LEU A 42 -0.99 20.02 2.85
C LEU A 42 -1.68 21.01 3.82
N PRO A 43 -1.58 22.33 3.57
CA PRO A 43 -2.28 23.33 4.39
C PRO A 43 -3.78 23.04 4.50
N GLN A 44 -4.28 22.93 5.72
CA GLN A 44 -5.67 22.51 5.96
C GLN A 44 -6.72 23.58 5.64
N ASP A 45 -6.30 24.80 5.37
CA ASP A 45 -7.11 25.89 4.82
C ASP A 45 -7.30 25.81 3.28
N TRP A 46 -6.58 24.90 2.61
CA TRP A 46 -6.81 24.63 1.19
C TRP A 46 -8.05 23.75 1.04
N PRO A 47 -9.09 24.23 0.29
CA PRO A 47 -10.20 23.35 -0.05
C PRO A 47 -9.72 22.20 -0.93
N MET A 48 -10.12 20.97 -0.59
CA MET A 48 -9.63 19.75 -1.24
C MET A 48 -10.79 18.89 -1.75
N LYS A 49 -10.61 18.30 -2.93
CA LYS A 49 -11.45 17.23 -3.46
C LYS A 49 -10.56 16.08 -3.91
N LEU A 50 -11.01 14.85 -3.71
CA LEU A 50 -10.34 13.66 -4.19
C LEU A 50 -11.25 12.89 -5.15
N VAL A 51 -10.70 12.51 -6.29
CA VAL A 51 -11.33 11.64 -7.27
C VAL A 51 -10.45 10.42 -7.46
N ASP A 52 -10.94 9.28 -7.03
CA ASP A 52 -10.38 7.98 -7.38
C ASP A 52 -11.00 7.54 -8.71
N ARG A 53 -10.18 7.45 -9.77
CA ARG A 53 -10.64 7.08 -11.11
C ARG A 53 -11.05 5.61 -11.22
N ASN A 54 -10.66 4.79 -10.28
CA ASN A 54 -11.17 3.43 -10.17
C ASN A 54 -12.63 3.39 -9.67
N VAL A 55 -13.09 4.49 -9.07
CA VAL A 55 -14.48 4.67 -8.60
C VAL A 55 -15.33 5.41 -9.61
N ARG A 56 -14.80 6.52 -10.17
CA ARG A 56 -15.51 7.39 -11.13
C ARG A 56 -14.58 8.33 -11.91
N GLU A 57 -15.09 8.86 -12.99
CA GLU A 57 -14.44 9.93 -13.75
C GLU A 57 -14.42 11.27 -12.99
N VAL A 58 -13.42 12.11 -13.34
CA VAL A 58 -13.38 13.51 -12.91
C VAL A 58 -14.41 14.30 -13.72
N ARG A 59 -15.29 15.04 -13.05
CA ARG A 59 -16.33 15.85 -13.68
C ARG A 59 -15.80 17.20 -14.15
N ASP A 60 -16.47 17.80 -15.13
CA ASP A 60 -16.07 19.11 -15.66
C ASP A 60 -16.15 20.23 -14.62
N ASP A 61 -17.12 20.16 -13.70
CA ASP A 61 -17.24 21.12 -12.59
C ASP A 61 -16.07 21.01 -11.60
N GLU A 62 -15.48 19.83 -11.42
CA GLU A 62 -14.31 19.61 -10.57
C GLU A 62 -13.03 20.16 -11.24
N TRP A 63 -12.89 19.94 -12.55
CA TRP A 63 -11.82 20.57 -13.34
C TRP A 63 -11.89 22.09 -13.30
N ALA A 64 -13.08 22.66 -13.50
CA ALA A 64 -13.29 24.12 -13.47
C ALA A 64 -13.09 24.73 -12.08
N TRP A 65 -13.31 23.95 -11.02
CA TRP A 65 -13.12 24.37 -9.64
C TRP A 65 -11.65 24.41 -9.22
N ALA A 66 -10.79 23.54 -9.80
CA ALA A 66 -9.41 23.35 -9.38
C ALA A 66 -8.52 24.56 -9.69
N GLU A 67 -7.56 24.83 -8.82
CA GLU A 67 -6.44 25.77 -9.01
C GLU A 67 -5.09 25.04 -9.04
N LEU A 68 -5.05 23.83 -8.46
CA LEU A 68 -3.91 22.91 -8.47
C LEU A 68 -4.44 21.49 -8.64
N VAL A 69 -3.77 20.68 -9.45
CA VAL A 69 -4.04 19.26 -9.60
C VAL A 69 -2.87 18.47 -9.01
N VAL A 70 -3.16 17.52 -8.11
CA VAL A 70 -2.18 16.62 -7.50
C VAL A 70 -2.48 15.19 -7.97
N ILE A 71 -1.50 14.53 -8.58
CA ILE A 71 -1.64 13.18 -9.13
C ILE A 71 -0.55 12.29 -8.53
N SER A 72 -0.94 11.14 -8.01
CA SER A 72 0.01 10.15 -7.49
C SER A 72 -0.45 8.76 -7.89
N GLY A 73 0.48 7.90 -8.28
CA GLY A 73 0.18 6.55 -8.72
C GLY A 73 1.39 5.62 -8.66
N MET A 74 1.11 4.36 -8.93
CA MET A 74 2.10 3.30 -9.13
C MET A 74 2.48 3.20 -10.60
N ILE A 75 3.58 2.52 -10.91
CA ILE A 75 4.07 2.35 -12.30
C ILE A 75 3.02 1.72 -13.24
N VAL A 76 2.17 0.84 -12.72
CA VAL A 76 1.09 0.21 -13.49
C VAL A 76 -0.01 1.20 -13.91
N GLN A 77 -0.12 2.36 -13.24
CA GLN A 77 -1.08 3.43 -13.52
C GLN A 77 -0.52 4.52 -14.44
N LYS A 78 0.73 4.42 -14.88
CA LYS A 78 1.45 5.47 -15.61
C LYS A 78 0.72 5.99 -16.86
N ALA A 79 0.02 5.11 -17.58
CA ALA A 79 -0.71 5.48 -18.78
C ALA A 79 -1.89 6.43 -18.48
N ASP A 80 -2.71 6.10 -17.48
CA ASP A 80 -3.79 7.00 -17.07
C ASP A 80 -3.26 8.26 -16.40
N MET A 81 -2.17 8.15 -15.64
CA MET A 81 -1.49 9.30 -15.04
C MET A 81 -1.10 10.33 -16.10
N ALA A 82 -0.46 9.91 -17.21
CA ALA A 82 -0.12 10.77 -18.34
C ALA A 82 -1.36 11.43 -18.96
N VAL A 83 -2.46 10.68 -19.12
CA VAL A 83 -3.73 11.22 -19.65
C VAL A 83 -4.30 12.30 -18.72
N GLN A 84 -4.29 12.09 -17.41
CA GLN A 84 -4.84 13.07 -16.46
C GLN A 84 -3.95 14.34 -16.38
N ILE A 85 -2.61 14.18 -16.44
CA ILE A 85 -1.68 15.32 -16.54
C ILE A 85 -1.99 16.15 -17.79
N ALA A 86 -2.11 15.50 -18.95
CA ALA A 86 -2.42 16.19 -20.20
C ALA A 86 -3.78 16.92 -20.15
N LYS A 87 -4.82 16.29 -19.57
CA LYS A 87 -6.14 16.91 -19.38
C LYS A 87 -6.07 18.16 -18.49
N ALA A 88 -5.28 18.14 -17.43
CA ALA A 88 -5.06 19.30 -16.56
C ALA A 88 -4.33 20.42 -17.30
N LYS A 89 -3.26 20.10 -18.01
CA LYS A 89 -2.46 21.06 -18.78
C LYS A 89 -3.26 21.73 -19.91
N GLN A 90 -4.12 20.96 -20.61
CA GLN A 90 -5.04 21.53 -21.62
C GLN A 90 -6.01 22.58 -21.04
N ARG A 91 -6.26 22.53 -19.74
CA ARG A 91 -7.10 23.48 -18.99
C ARG A 91 -6.31 24.62 -18.35
N GLY A 92 -4.99 24.66 -18.57
CA GLY A 92 -4.09 25.65 -17.98
C GLY A 92 -3.86 25.47 -16.47
N LEU A 93 -4.16 24.29 -15.93
CA LEU A 93 -3.97 24.01 -14.51
C LEU A 93 -2.52 23.59 -14.21
N PRO A 94 -1.92 24.08 -13.11
CA PRO A 94 -0.66 23.56 -12.60
C PRO A 94 -0.85 22.15 -12.08
N VAL A 95 0.16 21.29 -12.33
CA VAL A 95 0.14 19.86 -11.97
C VAL A 95 1.32 19.51 -11.11
N ALA A 96 1.07 18.94 -9.93
CA ALA A 96 2.05 18.31 -9.08
C ALA A 96 1.91 16.78 -9.15
N VAL A 97 3.03 16.07 -9.36
CA VAL A 97 3.06 14.60 -9.37
C VAL A 97 3.94 14.07 -8.26
N GLY A 98 3.56 12.92 -7.70
CA GLY A 98 4.32 12.24 -6.65
C GLY A 98 4.00 10.76 -6.57
N GLY A 99 4.39 10.13 -5.45
CA GLY A 99 4.15 8.72 -5.18
C GLY A 99 5.19 7.77 -5.77
N PRO A 100 4.98 6.46 -5.68
CA PRO A 100 6.00 5.45 -6.01
C PRO A 100 6.54 5.55 -7.45
N PHE A 101 5.66 5.75 -8.44
CA PHE A 101 6.10 5.86 -9.84
C PHE A 101 6.98 7.10 -10.07
N ALA A 102 6.55 8.27 -9.58
CA ALA A 102 7.33 9.50 -9.74
C ALA A 102 8.68 9.42 -8.99
N SER A 103 8.71 8.76 -7.83
CA SER A 103 9.93 8.61 -7.02
C SER A 103 10.92 7.62 -7.63
N SER A 104 10.45 6.50 -8.19
CA SER A 104 11.33 5.48 -8.79
C SER A 104 11.80 5.84 -10.20
N THR A 105 10.99 6.56 -10.98
CA THR A 105 11.28 6.93 -12.38
C THR A 105 10.90 8.39 -12.67
N PRO A 106 11.56 9.37 -12.00
CA PRO A 106 11.16 10.78 -12.08
C PRO A 106 11.33 11.43 -13.46
N ASP A 107 12.13 10.83 -14.32
CA ASP A 107 12.41 11.29 -15.67
C ASP A 107 11.63 10.49 -16.74
N ALA A 108 10.60 9.75 -16.31
CA ALA A 108 9.71 9.04 -17.23
C ALA A 108 8.92 10.03 -18.12
N PRO A 109 8.79 9.76 -19.43
CA PRO A 109 8.13 10.67 -20.37
C PRO A 109 6.66 10.92 -20.03
N GLU A 110 6.00 10.02 -19.34
CA GLU A 110 4.64 10.18 -18.82
C GLU A 110 4.51 11.36 -17.84
N LEU A 111 5.61 11.80 -17.23
CA LEU A 111 5.66 12.88 -16.24
C LEU A 111 6.19 14.22 -16.79
N ASP A 112 6.53 14.31 -18.09
CA ASP A 112 7.19 15.49 -18.66
C ASP A 112 6.35 16.77 -18.62
N LEU A 113 5.02 16.64 -18.67
CA LEU A 113 4.09 17.78 -18.63
C LEU A 113 3.77 18.27 -17.21
N ALA A 114 4.22 17.56 -16.17
CA ALA A 114 4.00 17.99 -14.79
C ALA A 114 4.89 19.18 -14.44
N ASP A 115 4.33 20.16 -13.75
CA ASP A 115 5.06 21.36 -13.33
C ASP A 115 5.94 21.07 -12.11
N PHE A 116 5.40 20.29 -11.17
CA PHE A 116 6.08 19.96 -9.92
C PHE A 116 6.22 18.44 -9.78
N LYS A 117 7.44 17.99 -9.46
CA LYS A 117 7.74 16.59 -9.13
C LYS A 117 8.11 16.50 -7.65
N VAL A 118 7.19 15.97 -6.83
CA VAL A 118 7.36 15.81 -5.38
C VAL A 118 7.69 14.34 -5.11
N LEU A 119 8.96 14.07 -4.91
CA LEU A 119 9.52 12.72 -4.87
C LEU A 119 9.70 12.25 -3.41
N ASP A 120 9.95 10.95 -3.26
CA ASP A 120 10.19 10.34 -1.95
C ASP A 120 8.98 10.45 -0.99
N GLU A 121 9.24 10.46 0.31
CA GLU A 121 8.20 10.50 1.34
C GLU A 121 7.76 11.95 1.62
N GLY A 122 6.46 12.18 1.58
CA GLY A 122 5.85 13.50 1.61
C GLY A 122 6.12 14.31 2.86
N GLU A 123 6.40 13.66 3.99
CA GLU A 123 6.73 14.34 5.25
C GLU A 123 7.95 15.26 5.13
N ILE A 124 8.89 14.94 4.23
CA ILE A 124 10.08 15.77 3.97
C ILE A 124 9.84 16.72 2.79
N THR A 125 9.25 16.22 1.69
CA THR A 125 9.25 16.94 0.42
C THR A 125 8.06 17.86 0.20
N LEU A 126 6.91 17.58 0.85
CA LEU A 126 5.75 18.49 0.78
C LEU A 126 6.00 19.88 1.41
N PRO A 127 6.69 20.03 2.54
CA PRO A 127 7.08 21.36 3.03
C PRO A 127 7.86 22.18 2.00
N MET A 128 8.78 21.56 1.25
CA MET A 128 9.55 22.24 0.18
C MET A 128 8.63 22.68 -0.96
N PHE A 129 7.71 21.79 -1.38
CA PHE A 129 6.71 22.08 -2.41
C PHE A 129 5.77 23.23 -2.00
N ILE A 130 5.28 23.21 -0.75
CA ILE A 130 4.40 24.25 -0.20
C ILE A 130 5.11 25.60 -0.22
N GLU A 131 6.37 25.64 0.21
CA GLU A 131 7.19 26.86 0.18
C GLU A 131 7.37 27.41 -1.23
N ALA A 132 7.64 26.55 -2.21
CA ALA A 132 7.76 26.94 -3.62
C ALA A 132 6.44 27.54 -4.15
N ILE A 133 5.30 26.90 -3.87
CA ILE A 133 3.98 27.44 -4.22
C ILE A 133 3.73 28.80 -3.58
N GLN A 134 4.06 28.98 -2.31
CA GLN A 134 3.90 30.25 -1.58
C GLN A 134 4.79 31.37 -2.15
N LYS A 135 5.95 31.02 -2.68
CA LYS A 135 6.85 31.96 -3.39
C LYS A 135 6.39 32.26 -4.83
N GLY A 136 5.35 31.61 -5.33
CA GLY A 136 4.84 31.79 -6.68
C GLY A 136 5.68 31.10 -7.75
N GLU A 137 6.45 30.08 -7.40
CA GLU A 137 7.19 29.26 -8.36
C GLU A 137 6.22 28.51 -9.27
N SER A 138 6.55 28.42 -10.55
CA SER A 138 5.70 27.77 -11.56
C SER A 138 6.05 26.31 -11.83
N GLY A 139 7.08 25.76 -11.16
CA GLY A 139 7.53 24.39 -11.30
C GLY A 139 8.72 24.09 -10.42
N GLY A 140 9.03 22.80 -10.25
CA GLY A 140 10.18 22.39 -9.46
C GLY A 140 10.25 20.88 -9.22
N ARG A 141 11.41 20.41 -8.76
CA ARG A 141 11.65 19.03 -8.35
C ARG A 141 12.14 19.02 -6.91
N PHE A 142 11.42 18.32 -6.06
CA PHE A 142 11.68 18.24 -4.62
C PHE A 142 11.97 16.78 -4.25
N SER A 143 13.12 16.55 -3.64
CA SER A 143 13.58 15.21 -3.24
C SER A 143 14.19 15.27 -1.86
N ALA A 144 13.98 14.22 -1.10
CA ALA A 144 14.61 14.01 0.21
C ALA A 144 16.06 13.51 0.10
N ASN A 145 16.57 13.26 -1.12
CA ASN A 145 17.95 12.82 -1.38
C ASN A 145 18.37 11.59 -0.55
N GLY A 146 17.44 10.64 -0.38
CA GLY A 146 17.65 9.41 0.39
C GLY A 146 17.37 9.52 1.89
N GLU A 147 17.10 10.72 2.41
CA GLU A 147 16.63 10.88 3.79
C GLU A 147 15.25 10.22 3.98
N LYS A 148 15.05 9.61 5.14
CA LYS A 148 13.79 8.95 5.50
C LYS A 148 13.18 9.64 6.72
N PRO A 149 11.91 10.06 6.65
CA PRO A 149 11.27 10.75 7.77
C PRO A 149 11.04 9.83 8.97
N ASP A 150 10.88 10.43 10.12
CA ASP A 150 10.26 9.78 11.26
C ASP A 150 8.74 9.66 10.99
N VAL A 151 8.24 8.43 10.85
CA VAL A 151 6.82 8.18 10.57
C VAL A 151 5.89 8.54 11.73
N THR A 152 6.45 8.85 12.90
CA THR A 152 5.68 9.41 14.02
C THR A 152 5.22 10.86 13.74
N ALA A 153 5.77 11.53 12.74
CA ALA A 153 5.32 12.84 12.27
C ALA A 153 4.16 12.76 11.26
N THR A 154 3.81 11.56 10.76
CA THR A 154 2.73 11.39 9.79
C THR A 154 1.36 11.70 10.43
N PRO A 155 0.57 12.63 9.87
CA PRO A 155 -0.75 12.97 10.40
C PRO A 155 -1.78 11.86 10.12
N ILE A 156 -2.93 11.94 10.80
CA ILE A 156 -4.09 11.10 10.47
C ILE A 156 -4.53 11.41 9.04
N PRO A 157 -4.64 10.39 8.16
CA PRO A 157 -5.06 10.61 6.79
C PRO A 157 -6.46 11.23 6.67
N ARG A 158 -6.70 12.01 5.62
CA ARG A 158 -7.98 12.66 5.31
C ARG A 158 -8.98 11.64 4.73
N PHE A 159 -9.36 10.64 5.53
CA PHE A 159 -10.35 9.62 5.14
C PHE A 159 -11.71 10.22 4.77
N ASP A 160 -12.03 11.41 5.26
CA ASP A 160 -13.22 12.17 4.93
C ASP A 160 -13.34 12.56 3.43
N LEU A 161 -12.23 12.54 2.69
CA LEU A 161 -12.22 12.77 1.24
C LEU A 161 -12.61 11.54 0.42
N LEU A 162 -12.70 10.37 1.03
CA LEU A 162 -13.02 9.10 0.35
C LEU A 162 -14.53 8.86 0.23
N GLN A 163 -14.92 8.20 -0.85
CA GLN A 163 -16.26 7.63 -1.02
C GLN A 163 -16.29 6.23 -0.40
N LEU A 164 -16.45 6.14 0.93
CA LEU A 164 -16.26 4.91 1.71
C LEU A 164 -17.02 3.70 1.16
N GLU A 165 -18.23 3.90 0.66
CA GLU A 165 -19.09 2.83 0.14
C GLU A 165 -18.54 2.18 -1.14
N ALA A 166 -17.61 2.85 -1.84
CA ALA A 166 -17.01 2.32 -3.05
C ALA A 166 -15.95 1.25 -2.77
N TYR A 167 -15.40 1.22 -1.57
CA TYR A 167 -14.29 0.33 -1.20
C TYR A 167 -14.76 -0.89 -0.42
N ASP A 168 -14.05 -2.02 -0.62
CA ASP A 168 -14.31 -3.25 0.14
C ASP A 168 -13.60 -3.23 1.49
N SER A 169 -12.37 -2.75 1.53
CA SER A 169 -11.56 -2.59 2.74
C SER A 169 -10.98 -1.18 2.82
N MET A 170 -10.69 -0.69 4.03
CA MET A 170 -9.91 0.52 4.23
C MET A 170 -8.44 0.19 4.45
N SER A 171 -7.58 1.17 4.19
CA SER A 171 -6.13 1.04 4.35
C SER A 171 -5.64 1.94 5.49
N VAL A 172 -4.78 1.38 6.34
CA VAL A 172 -3.95 2.12 7.30
C VAL A 172 -2.52 1.61 7.21
N GLN A 173 -1.55 2.33 7.74
CA GLN A 173 -0.15 1.90 7.73
C GLN A 173 0.46 2.09 9.10
N PHE A 174 1.03 1.02 9.66
CA PHE A 174 1.79 1.06 10.91
C PHE A 174 3.28 1.28 10.68
N SER A 175 3.84 0.60 9.67
CA SER A 175 5.29 0.68 9.39
C SER A 175 5.61 0.91 7.92
N ARG A 176 6.81 1.45 7.67
CA ARG A 176 7.42 1.57 6.34
C ARG A 176 8.82 0.98 6.36
N GLY A 177 9.16 0.26 5.28
CA GLY A 177 10.45 -0.39 5.10
C GLY A 177 10.49 -1.83 5.59
N CYS A 178 11.45 -2.58 5.06
CA CYS A 178 11.58 -4.02 5.30
C CYS A 178 13.04 -4.38 5.62
N PRO A 179 13.31 -5.24 6.64
CA PRO A 179 14.69 -5.57 7.02
C PRO A 179 15.37 -6.51 6.03
N PHE A 180 14.59 -7.18 5.17
CA PHE A 180 15.09 -8.15 4.19
C PHE A 180 15.64 -7.47 2.94
N GLN A 181 16.32 -8.26 2.09
CA GLN A 181 17.05 -7.74 0.92
C GLN A 181 16.78 -8.61 -0.31
N CYS A 182 15.49 -8.81 -0.61
CA CYS A 182 15.08 -9.56 -1.79
C CYS A 182 15.42 -8.76 -3.06
N GLU A 183 16.09 -9.39 -4.03
CA GLU A 183 16.60 -8.73 -5.24
C GLU A 183 15.50 -8.11 -6.11
N PHE A 184 14.34 -8.75 -6.16
CA PHE A 184 13.20 -8.31 -6.97
C PHE A 184 12.35 -7.20 -6.31
N CYS A 185 12.66 -6.79 -5.06
CA CYS A 185 11.83 -5.90 -4.27
C CYS A 185 12.40 -4.48 -4.23
N ASP A 186 11.62 -3.49 -4.63
CA ASP A 186 12.00 -2.07 -4.62
C ASP A 186 11.71 -1.35 -3.29
N ILE A 187 11.04 -2.01 -2.35
CA ILE A 187 10.69 -1.43 -1.04
C ILE A 187 11.91 -0.89 -0.30
N ILE A 188 13.04 -1.61 -0.34
CA ILE A 188 14.26 -1.16 0.32
C ILE A 188 14.86 0.10 -0.31
N VAL A 189 14.59 0.35 -1.59
CA VAL A 189 14.99 1.57 -2.30
C VAL A 189 14.06 2.71 -1.91
N LEU A 190 12.74 2.46 -1.95
CA LEU A 190 11.72 3.46 -1.66
C LEU A 190 11.69 3.86 -0.17
N TYR A 191 11.64 2.87 0.74
CA TYR A 191 11.40 3.10 2.17
C TYR A 191 12.56 2.71 3.09
N GLY A 192 13.59 2.06 2.55
CA GLY A 192 14.78 1.67 3.30
C GLY A 192 14.65 0.33 4.04
N ARG A 193 15.79 -0.12 4.60
CA ARG A 193 15.92 -1.41 5.27
C ARG A 193 15.59 -1.41 6.76
N LYS A 194 15.41 -0.25 7.35
CA LYS A 194 15.04 -0.12 8.77
C LYS A 194 13.53 0.09 8.87
N PRO A 195 12.75 -0.88 9.37
CA PRO A 195 11.34 -0.68 9.60
C PRO A 195 11.12 0.48 10.59
N ARG A 196 10.47 1.53 10.14
CA ARG A 196 10.07 2.70 10.93
C ARG A 196 8.59 2.57 11.25
N THR A 197 8.23 2.63 12.52
CA THR A 197 6.86 2.37 12.97
C THR A 197 6.23 3.62 13.57
N LYS A 198 4.96 3.79 13.37
CA LYS A 198 4.13 4.71 14.15
C LYS A 198 4.06 4.24 15.61
N THR A 199 3.57 5.10 16.49
CA THR A 199 3.22 4.67 17.83
C THR A 199 1.87 3.93 17.84
N PRO A 200 1.58 3.11 18.85
CA PRO A 200 0.26 2.50 19.03
C PRO A 200 -0.87 3.54 19.01
N GLU A 201 -0.69 4.66 19.70
CA GLU A 201 -1.67 5.74 19.82
C GLU A 201 -2.00 6.37 18.46
N GLN A 202 -0.99 6.53 17.59
CA GLN A 202 -1.20 7.06 16.24
C GLN A 202 -2.07 6.13 15.40
N LEU A 203 -1.76 4.82 15.37
CA LEU A 203 -2.57 3.87 14.62
C LEU A 203 -4.00 3.79 15.17
N ILE A 204 -4.15 3.76 16.50
CA ILE A 204 -5.48 3.79 17.15
C ILE A 204 -6.26 5.06 16.77
N ALA A 205 -5.60 6.21 16.68
CA ALA A 205 -6.26 7.45 16.26
C ALA A 205 -6.73 7.40 14.80
N GLU A 206 -5.99 6.75 13.89
CA GLU A 206 -6.42 6.51 12.51
C GLU A 206 -7.66 5.58 12.46
N LEU A 207 -7.63 4.48 13.23
CA LEU A 207 -8.76 3.55 13.34
C LEU A 207 -9.99 4.24 13.95
N GLN A 208 -9.79 5.08 14.97
CA GLN A 208 -10.87 5.87 15.56
C GLN A 208 -11.48 6.85 14.56
N SER A 209 -10.66 7.47 13.71
CA SER A 209 -11.14 8.34 12.63
C SER A 209 -12.03 7.58 11.65
N LEU A 210 -11.60 6.40 11.18
CA LEU A 210 -12.42 5.54 10.33
C LEU A 210 -13.71 5.09 11.03
N HIS A 211 -13.62 4.72 12.30
CA HIS A 211 -14.79 4.35 13.11
C HIS A 211 -15.80 5.50 13.21
N ASN A 212 -15.35 6.73 13.43
CA ASN A 212 -16.19 7.93 13.52
C ASN A 212 -16.85 8.25 12.17
N LEU A 213 -16.21 7.94 11.03
CA LEU A 213 -16.78 8.05 9.68
C LEU A 213 -17.77 6.93 9.35
N GLY A 214 -18.02 5.99 10.27
CA GLY A 214 -18.98 4.91 10.12
C GLY A 214 -18.43 3.63 9.51
N TRP A 215 -17.11 3.52 9.26
CA TRP A 215 -16.52 2.27 8.79
C TRP A 215 -16.65 1.15 9.82
N ARG A 216 -17.06 -0.06 9.41
CA ARG A 216 -17.30 -1.23 10.29
C ARG A 216 -16.95 -2.56 9.60
N ARG A 217 -15.93 -2.55 8.76
CA ARG A 217 -15.51 -3.71 7.96
C ARG A 217 -14.01 -3.92 8.04
N SER A 218 -13.45 -4.67 7.09
CA SER A 218 -12.03 -5.00 7.06
C SER A 218 -11.14 -3.76 6.91
N ILE A 219 -9.97 -3.87 7.51
CA ILE A 219 -8.86 -2.92 7.43
C ILE A 219 -7.64 -3.69 6.93
N PHE A 220 -7.00 -3.19 5.88
CA PHE A 220 -5.73 -3.70 5.42
C PHE A 220 -4.60 -2.78 5.94
N LEU A 221 -3.72 -3.34 6.77
CA LEU A 221 -2.46 -2.67 7.13
C LEU A 221 -1.51 -2.84 5.95
N VAL A 222 -1.30 -1.75 5.20
CA VAL A 222 -0.48 -1.73 3.97
C VAL A 222 1.02 -1.66 4.26
N ASP A 223 1.44 -2.33 5.32
CA ASP A 223 2.84 -2.43 5.72
C ASP A 223 3.58 -3.35 4.75
N ASP A 224 4.77 -2.97 4.31
CA ASP A 224 5.64 -3.82 3.47
C ASP A 224 6.02 -5.15 4.16
N ASN A 225 6.02 -5.13 5.46
CA ASN A 225 6.17 -6.29 6.35
C ASN A 225 5.78 -5.87 7.77
N PHE A 226 4.57 -6.15 8.19
CA PHE A 226 4.03 -5.77 9.50
C PHE A 226 4.91 -6.24 10.66
N ILE A 227 5.52 -7.41 10.52
CA ILE A 227 6.40 -8.01 11.53
C ILE A 227 7.87 -7.65 11.32
N GLY A 228 8.20 -6.75 10.41
CA GLY A 228 9.57 -6.29 10.17
C GLY A 228 10.25 -5.75 11.42
N ASN A 229 9.46 -5.23 12.36
CA ASN A 229 9.87 -4.90 13.73
C ASN A 229 8.93 -5.61 14.73
N LYS A 230 9.20 -6.88 15.01
CA LYS A 230 8.37 -7.72 15.91
C LYS A 230 8.17 -7.09 17.29
N ARG A 231 9.18 -6.40 17.82
CA ARG A 231 9.06 -5.71 19.12
C ARG A 231 7.98 -4.65 19.09
N ASN A 232 7.99 -3.80 18.08
CA ASN A 232 7.01 -2.72 17.96
C ASN A 232 5.61 -3.24 17.61
N ALA A 233 5.52 -4.31 16.81
CA ALA A 233 4.25 -5.00 16.57
C ALA A 233 3.65 -5.54 17.88
N LYS A 234 4.45 -6.18 18.74
CA LYS A 234 4.03 -6.65 20.07
C LYS A 234 3.66 -5.51 21.04
N LEU A 235 4.18 -4.30 20.84
CA LEU A 235 3.74 -3.12 21.61
C LEU A 235 2.39 -2.57 21.12
N LEU A 236 2.13 -2.65 19.81
CA LEU A 236 0.88 -2.20 19.23
C LEU A 236 -0.30 -3.11 19.59
N LEU A 237 -0.14 -4.43 19.47
CA LEU A 237 -1.23 -5.38 19.51
C LEU A 237 -2.06 -5.36 20.81
N PRO A 238 -1.49 -5.18 22.02
CA PRO A 238 -2.28 -5.03 23.25
C PRO A 238 -3.19 -3.79 23.22
N ALA A 239 -2.70 -2.66 22.73
CA ALA A 239 -3.49 -1.45 22.60
C ALA A 239 -4.61 -1.61 21.56
N LEU A 240 -4.31 -2.26 20.44
CA LEU A 240 -5.28 -2.58 19.39
C LEU A 240 -6.37 -3.52 19.91
N LYS A 241 -5.98 -4.57 20.64
CA LYS A 241 -6.94 -5.51 21.27
C LYS A 241 -7.87 -4.78 22.23
N GLN A 242 -7.33 -3.92 23.10
CA GLN A 242 -8.15 -3.17 24.05
C GLN A 242 -9.12 -2.24 23.31
N TRP A 243 -8.65 -1.51 22.31
CA TRP A 243 -9.51 -0.64 21.49
C TRP A 243 -10.63 -1.44 20.80
N GLN A 244 -10.33 -2.62 20.24
CA GLN A 244 -11.30 -3.52 19.64
C GLN A 244 -12.38 -3.95 20.65
N ILE A 245 -11.97 -4.33 21.87
CA ILE A 245 -12.90 -4.70 22.96
C ILE A 245 -13.83 -3.53 23.29
N ASP A 246 -13.27 -2.33 23.50
CA ASP A 246 -14.01 -1.13 23.90
C ASP A 246 -15.03 -0.69 22.84
N HIS A 247 -14.81 -1.07 21.56
CA HIS A 247 -15.71 -0.74 20.45
C HIS A 247 -16.52 -1.93 19.92
N GLY A 248 -16.51 -3.08 20.59
CA GLY A 248 -17.28 -4.27 20.20
C GLY A 248 -16.75 -4.97 18.95
N TYR A 249 -15.43 -4.92 18.70
CA TYR A 249 -14.75 -5.54 17.57
C TYR A 249 -15.28 -5.06 16.20
N PRO A 250 -15.24 -3.76 15.92
CA PRO A 250 -15.81 -3.20 14.69
C PRO A 250 -15.05 -3.59 13.42
N PHE A 251 -13.78 -4.01 13.54
CA PHE A 251 -12.89 -4.29 12.42
C PHE A 251 -12.34 -5.71 12.44
N SER A 252 -12.08 -6.24 11.25
CA SER A 252 -11.12 -7.32 11.06
C SER A 252 -9.91 -6.77 10.32
N PHE A 253 -8.77 -7.43 10.45
CA PHE A 253 -7.51 -6.96 9.90
C PHE A 253 -6.89 -7.97 8.93
N ALA A 254 -6.24 -7.45 7.90
CA ALA A 254 -5.32 -8.18 7.04
C ALA A 254 -4.02 -7.38 6.91
N THR A 255 -2.90 -8.04 6.62
CA THR A 255 -1.60 -7.39 6.41
C THR A 255 -0.67 -8.25 5.58
N GLU A 256 0.47 -7.68 5.18
CA GLU A 256 1.59 -8.42 4.62
C GLU A 256 2.61 -8.77 5.71
N ALA A 257 3.14 -9.98 5.65
CA ALA A 257 4.15 -10.46 6.58
C ALA A 257 5.16 -11.38 5.88
N SER A 258 6.31 -11.55 6.48
CA SER A 258 7.27 -12.59 6.08
C SER A 258 6.96 -13.93 6.73
N VAL A 259 7.40 -15.02 6.10
CA VAL A 259 7.15 -16.40 6.54
C VAL A 259 7.64 -16.68 7.98
N ASP A 260 8.64 -15.93 8.47
CA ASP A 260 9.15 -16.03 9.82
C ASP A 260 8.15 -15.58 10.92
N LEU A 261 6.94 -15.13 10.55
CA LEU A 261 5.79 -15.02 11.46
C LEU A 261 5.52 -16.36 12.14
N ALA A 262 5.59 -17.47 11.40
CA ALA A 262 5.37 -18.83 11.91
C ALA A 262 6.30 -19.23 13.08
N SER A 263 7.42 -18.56 13.26
CA SER A 263 8.36 -18.82 14.34
C SER A 263 8.02 -18.11 15.66
N ASP A 264 6.99 -17.26 15.68
CA ASP A 264 6.61 -16.43 16.83
C ASP A 264 5.15 -16.69 17.25
N GLU A 265 4.96 -17.75 18.05
CA GLU A 265 3.65 -18.21 18.50
C GLU A 265 2.89 -17.15 19.31
N GLU A 266 3.61 -16.40 20.16
CA GLU A 266 3.05 -15.30 20.93
C GLU A 266 2.48 -14.21 20.00
N LEU A 267 3.24 -13.83 18.97
CA LEU A 267 2.82 -12.82 18.00
C LEU A 267 1.59 -13.26 17.21
N MET A 268 1.56 -14.51 16.73
CA MET A 268 0.40 -15.08 16.04
C MET A 268 -0.85 -15.08 16.93
N THR A 269 -0.70 -15.47 18.20
CA THR A 269 -1.79 -15.43 19.18
C THR A 269 -2.31 -14.01 19.36
N MET A 270 -1.44 -13.03 19.58
CA MET A 270 -1.81 -11.62 19.74
C MET A 270 -2.51 -11.07 18.50
N MET A 271 -2.05 -11.43 17.29
CA MET A 271 -2.68 -11.04 16.04
C MET A 271 -4.09 -11.62 15.92
N ALA A 272 -4.26 -12.92 16.20
CA ALA A 272 -5.57 -13.57 16.17
C ALA A 272 -6.56 -12.94 17.18
N GLU A 273 -6.11 -12.60 18.37
CA GLU A 273 -6.90 -11.92 19.40
C GLU A 273 -7.35 -10.51 18.97
N CYS A 274 -6.56 -9.84 18.11
CA CYS A 274 -6.94 -8.56 17.50
C CYS A 274 -7.85 -8.71 16.28
N ARG A 275 -8.20 -9.95 15.86
CA ARG A 275 -8.95 -10.27 14.64
C ARG A 275 -8.17 -9.98 13.34
N PHE A 276 -6.89 -10.35 13.31
CA PHE A 276 -6.23 -10.52 12.02
C PHE A 276 -6.75 -11.80 11.38
N ASP A 277 -7.62 -11.63 10.40
CA ASP A 277 -8.29 -12.73 9.71
C ASP A 277 -7.41 -13.35 8.62
N SER A 278 -6.44 -12.58 8.09
CA SER A 278 -5.55 -13.05 7.04
C SER A 278 -4.22 -12.33 7.01
N VAL A 279 -3.21 -13.03 6.47
CA VAL A 279 -1.90 -12.48 6.13
C VAL A 279 -1.53 -12.84 4.70
N PHE A 280 -0.92 -11.89 3.99
CA PHE A 280 -0.29 -12.16 2.71
C PHE A 280 1.18 -12.47 2.94
N LEU A 281 1.63 -13.64 2.46
CA LEU A 281 3.01 -14.10 2.56
C LEU A 281 3.64 -14.14 1.17
N GLY A 282 4.80 -13.52 1.00
CA GLY A 282 5.63 -13.74 -0.17
C GLY A 282 6.33 -15.09 -0.06
N ILE A 283 5.75 -16.15 -0.59
CA ILE A 283 6.39 -17.49 -0.68
C ILE A 283 7.35 -17.52 -1.86
N GLU A 284 6.98 -16.93 -2.96
CA GLU A 284 7.67 -16.73 -4.22
C GLU A 284 7.90 -18.04 -4.99
N THR A 285 8.56 -19.03 -4.43
CA THR A 285 8.80 -20.35 -5.02
C THR A 285 9.17 -21.34 -3.93
N PRO A 286 8.86 -22.66 -4.09
CA PRO A 286 9.36 -23.71 -3.21
C PRO A 286 10.83 -24.08 -3.50
N ASP A 287 11.44 -23.59 -4.60
CA ASP A 287 12.82 -23.90 -4.95
C ASP A 287 13.83 -23.09 -4.12
N GLU A 288 14.47 -23.74 -3.16
CA GLU A 288 15.44 -23.11 -2.25
C GLU A 288 16.62 -22.46 -2.99
N ALA A 289 17.04 -23.00 -4.13
CA ALA A 289 18.13 -22.44 -4.91
C ALA A 289 17.72 -21.07 -5.50
N SER A 290 16.53 -20.99 -6.05
CA SER A 290 15.95 -19.73 -6.57
C SER A 290 15.75 -18.71 -5.45
N LEU A 291 15.25 -19.11 -4.28
CA LEU A 291 15.11 -18.23 -3.11
C LEU A 291 16.46 -17.68 -2.65
N SER A 292 17.49 -18.52 -2.65
CA SER A 292 18.85 -18.11 -2.24
C SER A 292 19.47 -17.11 -3.23
N ILE A 293 19.29 -17.33 -4.55
CA ILE A 293 19.72 -16.40 -5.59
C ILE A 293 19.01 -15.06 -5.45
N ALA A 294 17.70 -15.08 -5.22
CA ALA A 294 16.88 -13.89 -5.02
C ALA A 294 17.11 -13.19 -3.66
N GLY A 295 18.01 -13.69 -2.82
CA GLY A 295 18.30 -13.12 -1.49
C GLY A 295 17.17 -13.27 -0.47
N LYS A 296 16.20 -14.17 -0.71
CA LYS A 296 15.05 -14.39 0.19
C LYS A 296 15.31 -15.48 1.22
N HIS A 297 16.39 -15.34 1.95
CA HIS A 297 16.88 -16.32 2.92
C HIS A 297 15.92 -16.59 4.09
N GLN A 298 14.98 -15.70 4.39
CA GLN A 298 13.98 -15.95 5.43
C GLN A 298 13.06 -17.12 5.08
N ASN A 299 12.85 -17.41 3.80
CA ASN A 299 12.01 -18.51 3.32
C ASN A 299 12.74 -19.88 3.31
N THR A 300 14.05 -19.91 3.49
CA THR A 300 14.83 -21.17 3.50
C THR A 300 15.15 -21.66 4.91
N ARG A 301 14.65 -21.00 5.96
CA ARG A 301 14.96 -21.31 7.37
C ARG A 301 14.11 -22.42 7.97
N SER A 302 12.95 -22.68 7.40
CA SER A 302 12.00 -23.71 7.85
C SER A 302 11.14 -24.16 6.67
N SER A 303 10.44 -25.28 6.82
CA SER A 303 9.45 -25.71 5.83
C SER A 303 8.38 -24.65 5.63
N LEU A 304 8.12 -24.30 4.39
CA LEU A 304 7.05 -23.34 4.01
C LEU A 304 5.67 -23.92 4.34
N GLU A 305 5.46 -25.21 4.15
CA GLU A 305 4.24 -25.93 4.49
C GLU A 305 3.96 -25.86 6.00
N GLU A 306 4.96 -26.24 6.83
CA GLU A 306 4.83 -26.14 8.29
C GLU A 306 4.57 -24.70 8.75
N ALA A 307 5.17 -23.71 8.09
CA ALA A 307 4.93 -22.31 8.41
C ALA A 307 3.47 -21.92 8.14
N VAL A 308 2.93 -22.32 6.98
CA VAL A 308 1.52 -22.07 6.64
C VAL A 308 0.57 -22.78 7.61
N ASP A 309 0.84 -24.05 7.93
CA ASP A 309 0.03 -24.83 8.88
C ASP A 309 0.01 -24.21 10.28
N ARG A 310 1.15 -23.71 10.75
CA ARG A 310 1.24 -23.04 12.06
C ARG A 310 0.43 -21.74 12.08
N ILE A 311 0.53 -20.92 11.03
CA ILE A 311 -0.24 -19.66 10.95
C ILE A 311 -1.73 -19.94 10.85
N THR A 312 -2.14 -20.89 10.00
CA THR A 312 -3.56 -21.27 9.85
C THR A 312 -4.11 -21.93 11.11
N GLY A 313 -3.29 -22.69 11.83
CA GLY A 313 -3.63 -23.26 13.14
C GLY A 313 -3.98 -22.22 14.21
N HIS A 314 -3.52 -20.97 14.05
CA HIS A 314 -3.93 -19.83 14.90
C HIS A 314 -5.18 -19.10 14.40
N GLY A 315 -5.86 -19.64 13.37
CA GLY A 315 -7.08 -19.04 12.79
C GLY A 315 -6.81 -17.86 11.83
N ILE A 316 -5.56 -17.66 11.40
CA ILE A 316 -5.17 -16.62 10.45
C ILE A 316 -5.04 -17.26 9.06
N ARG A 317 -5.88 -16.88 8.12
CA ARG A 317 -5.81 -17.37 6.73
C ARG A 317 -4.53 -16.86 6.05
N VAL A 318 -3.89 -17.72 5.27
CA VAL A 318 -2.72 -17.36 4.48
C VAL A 318 -3.14 -17.13 3.03
N MET A 319 -2.77 -15.96 2.50
CA MET A 319 -2.73 -15.68 1.07
C MET A 319 -1.26 -15.69 0.65
N ALA A 320 -0.91 -16.44 -0.38
CA ALA A 320 0.47 -16.63 -0.79
C ALA A 320 0.75 -16.04 -2.17
N GLY A 321 1.84 -15.28 -2.28
CA GLY A 321 2.38 -14.80 -3.54
C GLY A 321 3.42 -15.76 -4.11
N PHE A 322 3.29 -16.10 -5.41
CA PHE A 322 4.26 -16.89 -6.15
C PHE A 322 4.79 -16.11 -7.35
N ILE A 323 6.07 -16.28 -7.65
CA ILE A 323 6.75 -15.71 -8.81
C ILE A 323 7.25 -16.87 -9.65
N ILE A 324 6.86 -16.92 -10.92
CA ILE A 324 7.31 -17.91 -11.89
C ILE A 324 8.35 -17.26 -12.82
N GLY A 325 9.44 -17.97 -13.10
CA GLY A 325 10.49 -17.53 -14.02
C GLY A 325 11.71 -16.94 -13.34
N PHE A 326 12.06 -17.42 -12.15
CA PHE A 326 13.37 -17.13 -11.56
C PHE A 326 14.50 -17.66 -12.43
N ASP A 327 15.63 -16.94 -12.43
CA ASP A 327 16.84 -17.41 -13.08
C ASP A 327 17.33 -18.73 -12.43
N GLY A 328 17.46 -19.77 -13.26
CA GLY A 328 17.83 -21.11 -12.77
C GLY A 328 16.67 -22.01 -12.33
N GLU A 329 15.43 -21.54 -12.40
CA GLU A 329 14.25 -22.32 -12.08
C GLU A 329 14.10 -23.54 -13.01
N LYS A 330 13.81 -24.72 -12.42
CA LYS A 330 13.68 -25.97 -13.19
C LYS A 330 12.36 -26.02 -13.93
N THR A 331 12.37 -26.69 -15.09
CA THR A 331 11.13 -27.00 -15.84
C THR A 331 10.17 -27.78 -14.95
N GLY A 332 8.94 -27.28 -14.76
CA GLY A 332 7.93 -27.89 -13.92
C GLY A 332 7.75 -27.23 -12.54
N ALA A 333 8.43 -26.12 -12.27
CA ALA A 333 8.25 -25.36 -11.04
C ALA A 333 6.77 -25.01 -10.79
N GLY A 334 6.01 -24.61 -11.82
CA GLY A 334 4.58 -24.37 -11.71
C GLY A 334 3.75 -25.57 -11.23
N ARG A 335 4.20 -26.82 -11.46
CA ARG A 335 3.55 -28.01 -10.89
C ARG A 335 3.85 -28.15 -9.39
N SER A 336 5.04 -27.81 -8.97
CA SER A 336 5.42 -27.80 -7.54
C SER A 336 4.56 -26.80 -6.76
N GLU A 337 4.28 -25.67 -7.38
CA GLU A 337 3.43 -24.61 -6.83
C GLU A 337 1.97 -25.04 -6.80
N GLU A 338 1.46 -25.77 -7.82
CA GLU A 338 0.13 -26.38 -7.80
C GLU A 338 -0.04 -27.37 -6.64
N HIS A 339 0.94 -28.21 -6.37
CA HIS A 339 0.88 -29.13 -5.22
C HIS A 339 0.87 -28.42 -3.88
N THR A 340 1.67 -27.37 -3.72
CA THR A 340 1.63 -26.51 -2.53
C THR A 340 0.27 -25.82 -2.40
N SER A 341 -0.36 -25.50 -3.54
CA SER A 341 -1.69 -24.89 -3.63
C SER A 341 -2.83 -25.85 -3.30
N GLU A 342 -2.74 -27.11 -3.75
CA GLU A 342 -3.75 -28.16 -3.49
C GLU A 342 -3.82 -28.53 -2.00
N LEU A 343 -2.70 -28.51 -1.29
CA LEU A 343 -2.67 -28.69 0.17
C LEU A 343 -3.39 -27.56 0.93
N GLN A 344 -3.61 -26.44 0.27
CA GLN A 344 -4.28 -25.25 0.81
C GLN A 344 -5.72 -25.10 0.30
N SER A 345 -6.38 -26.15 -0.17
CA SER A 345 -7.69 -26.14 -0.84
C SER A 345 -8.86 -25.52 -0.04
N HIS A 346 -8.59 -24.88 1.07
CA HIS A 346 -9.54 -24.09 1.87
C HIS A 346 -9.15 -22.62 2.04
N SER A 347 -8.09 -22.13 1.38
CA SER A 347 -7.67 -20.73 1.41
C SER A 347 -7.54 -20.15 0.01
N ASP A 348 -7.98 -18.91 -0.16
CA ASP A 348 -7.94 -18.17 -1.43
C ASP A 348 -6.50 -17.96 -1.89
N LEU A 349 -6.07 -18.75 -2.86
CA LEU A 349 -4.74 -18.63 -3.48
C LEU A 349 -4.72 -17.57 -4.54
N VAL A 350 -3.79 -16.66 -4.40
CA VAL A 350 -3.55 -15.59 -5.34
C VAL A 350 -2.20 -15.80 -6.01
N CYS A 351 -2.20 -16.33 -7.24
CA CYS A 351 -1.01 -16.52 -8.05
C CYS A 351 -0.64 -15.22 -8.79
N ARG A 352 0.55 -14.67 -8.55
CA ARG A 352 1.08 -13.51 -9.27
C ARG A 352 1.91 -13.98 -10.45
N LEU A 353 1.31 -14.06 -11.63
CA LEU A 353 2.02 -14.22 -12.91
C LEU A 353 2.65 -12.85 -13.27
N LEU A 354 3.93 -12.68 -13.03
CA LEU A 354 4.70 -11.61 -13.67
C LEU A 354 5.14 -12.10 -15.05
N LEU A 355 4.25 -11.94 -16.04
CA LEU A 355 4.65 -11.95 -17.44
C LEU A 355 5.20 -10.58 -17.81
N GLU A 356 6.49 -10.37 -17.59
CA GLU A 356 7.25 -9.39 -18.35
C GLU A 356 8.73 -9.76 -18.32
N LYS A 357 9.14 -10.52 -19.32
CA LYS A 357 10.47 -10.41 -19.89
C LYS A 357 10.29 -9.89 -21.31
N LYS A 358 10.56 -8.59 -21.51
CA LYS A 358 11.32 -8.04 -22.62
C LYS A 358 11.75 -6.63 -22.34
#